data_4fa9d2ea338daee90d76e9b4db91557c
#
_entry.id   4fa9d2ea338daee90d76e9b4db91557c
#
_cell.length_a   1.000
_cell.length_b   1.000
_cell.length_c   1.000
_cell.angle_alpha   90.00
_cell.angle_beta   90.00
_cell.angle_gamma   90.00
#
_symmetry.space_group_name_H-M   'P 1'
#
loop_
_entity.id
_entity.type
_entity.pdbx_description
1 polymer ?
#
loop_
_entity_poly.entity_id
_entity_poly.type
_entity_poly.pdbx_seq_one_letter_code
_entity_poly.pdbx_strand_id
1 'polypeptide(L)'
;MKKVLILSSSPRRGGNSDTLCNEFLRGAIKAGNNAEKIFLRDKAIHYCTGCSMCSLYGKPCPQKDDATEVIGKMLAADVIVMSTPVYFYTMSAQMKTLIDRCCSQYTCLLYTSDAADE
;
A
#
# COMPACT_ATOMS: atom_id res chain seq x y z
N MET A 1 10.11 -4.74 18.48
CA MET A 1 10.41 -4.17 17.16
C MET A 1 9.22 -4.38 16.24
N LYS A 2 8.77 -3.33 15.59
CA LYS A 2 7.65 -3.39 14.66
C LYS A 2 8.16 -3.36 13.23
N LYS A 3 7.40 -3.98 12.33
CA LYS A 3 7.63 -3.84 10.90
C LYS A 3 6.80 -2.67 10.39
N VAL A 4 7.47 -1.62 9.94
CA VAL A 4 6.83 -0.40 9.47
C VAL A 4 7.02 -0.29 7.98
N LEU A 5 5.92 -0.20 7.24
CA LEU A 5 5.94 -0.01 5.80
C LEU A 5 5.44 1.38 5.47
N ILE A 6 6.25 2.14 4.76
CA ILE A 6 5.93 3.51 4.37
C ILE A 6 5.72 3.55 2.86
N LEU A 7 4.54 3.98 2.45
CA LEU A 7 4.18 4.07 1.03
C LEU A 7 4.14 5.54 0.65
N SER A 8 5.08 5.95 -0.20
CA SER A 8 5.16 7.32 -0.71
C SER A 8 4.55 7.33 -2.11
N SER A 9 3.49 8.11 -2.31
CA SER A 9 2.76 8.11 -3.57
C SER A 9 2.89 9.41 -4.35
N SER A 10 3.82 10.30 -3.96
CA SER A 10 4.08 11.48 -4.74
C SER A 10 4.78 11.09 -6.05
N PRO A 11 4.39 11.69 -7.18
CA PRO A 11 5.13 11.48 -8.42
C PRO A 11 6.46 12.24 -8.44
N ARG A 12 6.71 13.13 -7.47
CA ARG A 12 7.94 13.91 -7.38
C ARG A 12 8.81 13.37 -6.26
N ARG A 13 10.04 12.99 -6.60
CA ARG A 13 11.04 12.62 -5.61
C ARG A 13 11.54 13.88 -4.91
N GLY A 14 11.62 13.85 -3.59
CA GLY A 14 12.09 15.00 -2.83
C GLY A 14 11.07 16.11 -2.61
N GLY A 15 9.81 15.90 -3.00
CA GLY A 15 8.74 16.83 -2.69
C GLY A 15 8.31 16.74 -1.22
N ASN A 16 7.29 17.52 -0.84
CA ASN A 16 6.89 17.59 0.57
C ASN A 16 6.44 16.25 1.13
N SER A 17 5.61 15.50 0.40
CA SER A 17 5.14 14.20 0.85
C SER A 17 6.28 13.22 1.00
N ASP A 18 7.20 13.21 0.03
CA ASP A 18 8.34 12.30 0.07
C ASP A 18 9.27 12.65 1.22
N THR A 19 9.48 13.95 1.46
CA THR A 19 10.31 14.41 2.58
C THR A 19 9.73 13.96 3.93
N LEU A 20 8.41 14.05 4.08
CA LEU A 20 7.74 13.57 5.29
C LEU A 20 7.95 12.06 5.47
N CYS A 21 7.88 11.30 4.39
CA CYS A 21 8.14 9.86 4.43
C CYS A 21 9.57 9.58 4.90
N ASN A 22 10.53 10.34 4.38
CA ASN A 22 11.94 10.14 4.74
C ASN A 22 12.17 10.43 6.22
N GLU A 23 11.53 11.47 6.75
CA GLU A 23 11.66 11.79 8.17
C GLU A 23 10.97 10.75 9.05
N PHE A 24 9.84 10.23 8.61
CA PHE A 24 9.18 9.15 9.35
C PHE A 24 10.05 7.90 9.36
N LEU A 25 10.64 7.57 8.21
CA LEU A 25 11.53 6.41 8.09
C LEU A 25 12.72 6.54 9.05
N ARG A 26 13.34 7.72 9.07
CA ARG A 26 14.48 7.98 9.94
C ARG A 26 14.10 7.81 11.41
N GLY A 27 12.95 8.37 11.80
CA GLY A 27 12.48 8.25 13.18
C GLY A 27 12.15 6.82 13.58
N ALA A 28 11.52 6.07 12.68
CA ALA A 28 11.16 4.68 12.95
C ALA A 28 12.42 3.82 13.15
N ILE A 29 13.42 4.01 12.31
CA ILE A 29 14.69 3.28 12.44
C ILE A 29 15.41 3.68 13.73
N LYS A 30 15.43 4.97 14.03
CA LYS A 30 16.07 5.46 15.25
C LYS A 30 15.41 4.88 16.50
N ALA A 31 14.12 4.63 16.43
CA ALA A 31 13.38 4.04 17.56
C ALA A 31 13.54 2.52 17.64
N GLY A 32 14.33 1.91 16.78
CA GLY A 32 14.63 0.49 16.83
C GLY A 32 13.67 -0.38 16.02
N ASN A 33 12.88 0.19 15.14
CA ASN A 33 11.94 -0.58 14.32
C ASN A 33 12.55 -0.97 12.99
N ASN A 34 12.00 -2.01 12.40
CA ASN A 34 12.36 -2.43 11.05
C ASN A 34 11.44 -1.67 10.08
N ALA A 35 11.97 -0.68 9.40
CA ALA A 35 11.17 0.20 8.55
C ALA A 35 11.68 0.16 7.11
N GLU A 36 10.73 0.16 6.19
CA GLU A 36 11.01 0.17 4.76
C GLU A 36 10.12 1.20 4.10
N LYS A 37 10.68 1.95 3.15
CA LYS A 37 9.92 2.90 2.34
C LYS A 37 9.83 2.39 0.92
N ILE A 38 8.63 2.41 0.34
CA ILE A 38 8.40 2.12 -1.06
C ILE A 38 7.94 3.40 -1.74
N PHE A 39 8.64 3.78 -2.81
CA PHE A 39 8.27 4.91 -3.65
C PHE A 39 7.40 4.36 -4.78
N LEU A 40 6.10 4.57 -4.70
CA LEU A 40 5.16 3.93 -5.63
C LEU A 40 5.38 4.31 -7.08
N ARG A 41 5.95 5.49 -7.32
CA ARG A 41 6.30 5.89 -8.68
C ARG A 41 7.26 4.91 -9.36
N ASP A 42 8.11 4.24 -8.58
CA ASP A 42 9.10 3.31 -9.12
C ASP A 42 8.52 1.91 -9.35
N LYS A 43 7.25 1.70 -9.01
CA LYS A 43 6.60 0.40 -9.14
C LYS A 43 5.66 0.38 -10.32
N ALA A 44 5.61 -0.76 -11.02
CA ALA A 44 4.68 -0.96 -12.12
C ALA A 44 3.40 -1.57 -11.56
N ILE A 45 2.44 -0.73 -11.22
CA ILE A 45 1.16 -1.17 -10.67
C ILE A 45 0.06 -0.66 -11.61
N HIS A 46 -0.66 -1.61 -12.22
CA HIS A 46 -1.76 -1.28 -13.12
C HIS A 46 -3.06 -1.20 -12.35
N TYR A 47 -4.02 -0.44 -12.88
CA TYR A 47 -5.30 -0.29 -12.21
C TYR A 47 -6.10 -1.60 -12.24
N CYS A 48 -7.03 -1.73 -11.31
CA CYS A 48 -7.91 -2.89 -11.25
C CYS A 48 -8.86 -2.88 -12.45
N THR A 49 -8.98 -4.02 -13.12
CA THR A 49 -9.83 -4.13 -14.31
C THR A 49 -11.24 -4.63 -13.99
N GLY A 50 -11.52 -4.94 -12.72
CA GLY A 50 -12.84 -5.39 -12.33
C GLY A 50 -13.19 -6.78 -12.79
N CYS A 51 -12.20 -7.65 -13.03
CA CYS A 51 -12.45 -8.99 -13.55
C CYS A 51 -13.13 -9.92 -12.53
N SER A 52 -13.15 -9.55 -11.25
CA SER A 52 -13.83 -10.27 -10.15
C SER A 52 -13.27 -11.65 -9.83
N MET A 53 -12.09 -11.99 -10.34
CA MET A 53 -11.51 -13.31 -10.04
C MET A 53 -11.23 -13.47 -8.55
N CYS A 54 -10.78 -12.41 -7.90
CA CYS A 54 -10.47 -12.46 -6.47
C CYS A 54 -11.74 -12.43 -5.60
N SER A 55 -12.73 -11.60 -5.95
CA SER A 55 -13.91 -11.42 -5.11
C SER A 55 -14.94 -12.51 -5.29
N LEU A 56 -15.15 -12.99 -6.52
CA LEU A 56 -16.17 -14.00 -6.79
C LEU A 56 -15.61 -15.43 -6.67
N TYR A 57 -14.36 -15.63 -7.07
CA TYR A 57 -13.82 -16.99 -7.13
C TYR A 57 -12.72 -17.23 -6.11
N GLY A 58 -12.35 -16.22 -5.32
CA GLY A 58 -11.31 -16.36 -4.29
C GLY A 58 -9.95 -16.71 -4.85
N LYS A 59 -9.68 -16.37 -6.10
CA LYS A 59 -8.41 -16.67 -6.77
C LYS A 59 -7.47 -15.47 -6.69
N PRO A 60 -6.16 -15.72 -6.80
CA PRO A 60 -5.20 -14.62 -6.86
C PRO A 60 -5.48 -13.72 -8.04
N CYS A 61 -5.08 -12.45 -7.91
CA CYS A 61 -5.24 -11.50 -9.01
C CYS A 61 -4.47 -11.99 -10.23
N PRO A 62 -5.11 -12.00 -11.42
CA PRO A 62 -4.44 -12.48 -12.64
C PRO A 62 -3.41 -11.51 -13.17
N GLN A 63 -3.42 -10.26 -12.73
CA GLN A 63 -2.41 -9.29 -13.17
C GLN A 63 -1.08 -9.57 -12.48
N LYS A 64 -0.04 -9.70 -13.28
CA LYS A 64 1.31 -9.97 -12.77
C LYS A 64 2.14 -8.71 -12.87
N ASP A 65 2.11 -7.93 -11.82
CA ASP A 65 2.88 -6.69 -11.72
C ASP A 65 3.38 -6.49 -10.29
N ASP A 66 3.91 -5.32 -10.00
CA ASP A 66 4.51 -5.07 -8.69
C ASP A 66 3.48 -4.97 -7.55
N ALA A 67 2.18 -4.94 -7.86
CA ALA A 67 1.18 -4.87 -6.81
C ALA A 67 1.23 -6.09 -5.90
N THR A 68 1.52 -7.26 -6.43
CA THR A 68 1.62 -8.48 -5.62
C THR A 68 2.69 -8.34 -4.55
N GLU A 69 3.86 -7.81 -4.92
CA GLU A 69 4.96 -7.59 -3.97
C GLU A 69 4.57 -6.57 -2.91
N VAL A 70 4.03 -5.44 -3.34
CA VAL A 70 3.68 -4.35 -2.42
C VAL A 70 2.59 -4.79 -1.45
N ILE A 71 1.55 -5.44 -1.95
CA ILE A 71 0.45 -5.91 -1.11
C ILE A 71 0.95 -6.98 -0.14
N GLY A 72 1.84 -7.85 -0.58
CA GLY A 72 2.46 -8.83 0.31
C GLY A 72 3.18 -8.17 1.48
N LYS A 73 3.90 -7.09 1.22
CA LYS A 73 4.57 -6.33 2.28
C LYS A 73 3.58 -5.62 3.18
N MET A 74 2.46 -5.13 2.62
CA MET A 74 1.42 -4.53 3.43
C MET A 74 0.82 -5.53 4.41
N LEU A 75 0.58 -6.75 3.97
CA LEU A 75 0.02 -7.79 4.82
C LEU A 75 1.00 -8.21 5.92
N ALA A 76 2.29 -8.15 5.65
CA ALA A 76 3.32 -8.52 6.63
C ALA A 76 3.66 -7.40 7.60
N ALA A 77 3.22 -6.18 7.34
CA ALA A 77 3.57 -5.03 8.16
C ALA A 77 2.72 -4.95 9.41
N ASP A 78 3.32 -4.47 10.49
CA ASP A 78 2.59 -4.12 11.71
C ASP A 78 1.99 -2.73 11.61
N VAL A 79 2.68 -1.83 10.90
CA VAL A 79 2.25 -0.44 10.73
C VAL A 79 2.40 -0.07 9.26
N ILE A 80 1.37 0.51 8.69
CA ILE A 80 1.39 1.01 7.32
C ILE A 80 1.20 2.52 7.37
N VAL A 81 2.15 3.24 6.76
CA VAL A 81 2.10 4.69 6.64
C VAL A 81 1.87 5.02 5.17
N MET A 82 0.83 5.76 4.89
CA MET A 82 0.51 6.19 3.53
C MET A 82 0.66 7.69 3.44
N SER A 83 1.50 8.14 2.52
CA SER A 83 1.72 9.55 2.28
C SER A 83 1.36 9.87 0.83
N THR A 84 0.52 10.88 0.66
CA THR A 84 0.03 11.27 -0.66
C THR A 84 -0.12 12.78 -0.75
N PRO A 85 0.24 13.37 -1.89
CA PRO A 85 -0.15 14.76 -2.15
C PRO A 85 -1.66 14.81 -2.39
N VAL A 86 -2.23 15.98 -2.19
CA VAL A 86 -3.65 16.19 -2.48
C VAL A 86 -3.76 16.66 -3.92
N TYR A 87 -4.35 15.84 -4.77
CA TYR A 87 -4.59 16.18 -6.16
C TYR A 87 -6.09 16.19 -6.40
N PHE A 88 -6.57 17.33 -6.80
CA PHE A 88 -7.99 17.54 -7.08
C PHE A 88 -8.88 16.97 -5.95
N TYR A 89 -8.62 17.44 -4.73
CA TYR A 89 -9.39 17.12 -3.51
C TYR A 89 -9.22 15.71 -2.97
N THR A 90 -8.35 14.90 -3.56
CA THR A 90 -8.20 13.53 -3.08
C THR A 90 -6.74 13.06 -3.19
N MET A 91 -6.51 11.79 -2.95
CA MET A 91 -5.18 11.21 -3.01
C MET A 91 -4.68 11.11 -4.45
N SER A 92 -3.39 10.89 -4.60
CA SER A 92 -2.79 10.71 -5.93
C SER A 92 -3.32 9.45 -6.59
N ALA A 93 -3.28 9.42 -7.92
CA ALA A 93 -3.69 8.24 -8.68
C ALA A 93 -2.83 7.02 -8.34
N GLN A 94 -1.55 7.23 -8.06
CA GLN A 94 -0.65 6.14 -7.69
C GLN A 94 -1.14 5.43 -6.42
N MET A 95 -1.54 6.20 -5.42
CA MET A 95 -2.06 5.63 -4.17
C MET A 95 -3.40 4.93 -4.40
N LYS A 96 -4.31 5.58 -5.13
CA LYS A 96 -5.63 5.00 -5.38
C LYS A 96 -5.55 3.72 -6.18
N THR A 97 -4.64 3.67 -7.16
CA THR A 97 -4.42 2.46 -7.95
C THR A 97 -4.00 1.29 -7.06
N LEU A 98 -3.08 1.54 -6.13
CA LEU A 98 -2.67 0.51 -5.19
C LEU A 98 -3.84 0.09 -4.29
N ILE A 99 -4.58 1.06 -3.76
CA ILE A 99 -5.72 0.76 -2.88
C ILE A 99 -6.76 -0.08 -3.61
N ASP A 100 -7.05 0.26 -4.86
CA ASP A 100 -8.01 -0.51 -5.65
C ASP A 100 -7.54 -1.96 -5.86
N ARG A 101 -6.24 -2.16 -6.03
CA ARG A 101 -5.68 -3.49 -6.21
C ARG A 101 -5.69 -4.31 -4.91
N CYS A 102 -5.87 -3.65 -3.78
CA CYS A 102 -6.02 -4.36 -2.50
C CYS A 102 -7.32 -5.17 -2.46
N CYS A 103 -8.22 -5.00 -3.41
CA CYS A 103 -9.42 -5.82 -3.51
C CYS A 103 -9.07 -7.31 -3.66
N SER A 104 -7.86 -7.62 -4.13
CA SER A 104 -7.40 -9.00 -4.23
C SER A 104 -7.31 -9.69 -2.87
N GLN A 105 -7.33 -8.93 -1.79
CA GLN A 105 -7.29 -9.45 -0.42
C GLN A 105 -8.63 -9.35 0.29
N TYR A 106 -9.67 -8.97 -0.44
CA TYR A 106 -10.98 -8.73 0.16
C TYR A 106 -11.49 -9.94 0.95
N THR A 107 -11.44 -11.11 0.33
CA THR A 107 -11.91 -12.34 0.98
C THR A 107 -11.06 -12.65 2.22
N CYS A 108 -9.75 -12.48 2.12
CA CYS A 108 -8.85 -12.71 3.22
C CYS A 108 -9.15 -11.76 4.39
N LEU A 109 -9.32 -10.49 4.11
CA LEU A 109 -9.62 -9.50 5.12
C LEU A 109 -10.98 -9.77 5.77
N LEU A 110 -11.94 -10.22 4.99
CA LEU A 110 -13.27 -10.50 5.49
C LEU A 110 -13.27 -11.65 6.50
N TYR A 111 -12.44 -12.65 6.29
CA TYR A 111 -12.38 -13.82 7.15
C TYR A 111 -11.40 -13.68 8.31
N THR A 112 -10.43 -12.81 8.21
CA THR A 112 -9.39 -12.67 9.25
C THR A 112 -9.56 -11.47 10.14
N SER A 113 -10.32 -10.47 9.71
CA SER A 113 -10.55 -9.30 10.53
C SER A 113 -11.72 -9.54 11.46
N ASP A 114 -11.68 -8.90 12.60
CA ASP A 114 -12.79 -8.98 13.56
C ASP A 114 -13.93 -8.07 13.19
N ALA A 115 -13.83 -7.43 12.06
CA ALA A 115 -14.91 -6.56 11.59
C ALA A 115 -16.22 -7.32 11.49
N ALA A 116 -16.14 -8.60 11.18
CA ALA A 116 -17.34 -9.43 11.11
C ALA A 116 -18.00 -9.60 12.46
N ASP A 117 -17.27 -9.37 13.53
CA ASP A 117 -17.77 -9.55 14.89
C ASP A 117 -18.38 -8.28 15.47
N GLU A 118 -18.29 -7.20 14.76
CA GLU A 118 -18.69 -5.90 15.25
C GLU A 118 -20.12 -5.51 14.94
#